data_998bd8776500845f1410fcefef49aec5
#
_entry.id   998bd8776500845f1410fcefef49aec5
#
_cell.length_a   1.000
_cell.length_b   1.000
_cell.length_c   1.000
_cell.angle_alpha   90.00
_cell.angle_beta   90.00
_cell.angle_gamma   90.00
#
_symmetry.space_group_name_H-M   'P 1'
#
loop_
_entity.id
_entity.type
_entity.pdbx_description
1 polymer ?
#
loop_
_entity_poly.entity_id
_entity_poly.type
_entity_poly.pdbx_seq_one_letter_code
_entity_poly.pdbx_strand_id
1 'polypeptide(L)'
;MRDRILLLFMCLTLFVGAQAKRRSISVLGDSYSTYECYIPAGYAVWYHEPYQPERTDVTDVTQTWWHLLCQKRGFKLDTNNSYRGATICNPGYGGKDFTDRSFITRASQLGCPDIILVFGGTNDSWANVPLGEMKHEGYTAQDLFSFRPAVSYLARYLVKRYPNTDVYFILNTELKPEIGQATQEACERWGAKLITLKDISKKSGHPDAAGMQAIARQVSAAVK
;
A
#
# COMPACT_ATOMS: atom_id res chain seq x y z
N MET A 1 3.15 36.98 70.81
CA MET A 1 3.83 36.86 69.48
C MET A 1 3.29 35.60 68.79
N ARG A 2 2.56 35.77 67.70
CA ARG A 2 1.91 34.65 67.01
C ARG A 2 2.69 34.42 65.73
N ASP A 3 3.42 33.33 65.68
CA ASP A 3 4.17 32.90 64.48
C ASP A 3 3.21 32.42 63.39
N ARG A 4 3.17 33.11 62.25
CA ARG A 4 2.45 32.73 61.06
C ARG A 4 3.35 31.84 60.23
N ILE A 5 3.10 30.53 60.25
CA ILE A 5 3.71 29.56 59.32
C ILE A 5 3.04 29.74 57.97
N LEU A 6 3.81 30.20 56.97
CA LEU A 6 3.39 30.33 55.59
C LEU A 6 3.63 28.98 54.89
N LEU A 7 2.58 28.20 54.67
CA LEU A 7 2.66 26.96 53.87
C LEU A 7 2.69 27.33 52.38
N LEU A 8 3.86 27.16 51.77
CA LEU A 8 4.04 27.33 50.32
C LEU A 8 3.59 26.03 49.63
N PHE A 9 2.38 26.00 49.06
CA PHE A 9 1.92 24.90 48.18
C PHE A 9 2.62 25.05 46.85
N MET A 10 3.65 24.24 46.60
CA MET A 10 4.30 24.10 45.29
C MET A 10 3.46 23.17 44.45
N CYS A 11 2.56 23.71 43.59
CA CYS A 11 1.83 22.95 42.58
C CYS A 11 2.83 22.46 41.50
N LEU A 12 3.25 21.21 41.64
CA LEU A 12 4.02 20.52 40.61
C LEU A 12 3.05 20.13 39.46
N THR A 13 2.90 20.97 38.47
CA THR A 13 2.15 20.63 37.25
C THR A 13 2.97 19.62 36.46
N LEU A 14 2.61 18.34 36.59
CA LEU A 14 3.07 17.27 35.70
C LEU A 14 2.53 17.54 34.29
N PHE A 15 3.33 18.17 33.43
CA PHE A 15 3.12 18.15 32.01
C PHE A 15 3.34 16.71 31.52
N VAL A 16 2.31 15.86 31.58
CA VAL A 16 2.26 14.64 30.79
C VAL A 16 2.09 15.08 29.34
N GLY A 17 3.20 15.28 28.67
CA GLY A 17 3.19 15.53 27.23
C GLY A 17 2.49 14.34 26.54
N ALA A 18 1.26 14.54 26.08
CA ALA A 18 0.58 13.57 25.26
C ALA A 18 1.44 13.36 23.98
N GLN A 19 2.24 12.31 23.98
CA GLN A 19 3.01 11.94 22.81
C GLN A 19 2.00 11.60 21.69
N ALA A 20 1.94 12.44 20.65
CA ALA A 20 1.03 12.24 19.56
C ALA A 20 1.21 10.80 19.03
N LYS A 21 0.11 10.02 19.00
CA LYS A 21 0.14 8.64 18.53
C LYS A 21 0.70 8.61 17.10
N ARG A 22 1.79 7.88 16.90
CA ARG A 22 2.35 7.68 15.56
C ARG A 22 1.31 7.04 14.66
N ARG A 23 1.03 7.64 13.50
CA ARG A 23 0.13 7.04 12.51
C ARG A 23 0.72 5.75 11.98
N SER A 24 -0.14 4.78 11.72
CA SER A 24 0.23 3.48 11.17
C SER A 24 -0.17 3.38 9.70
N ILE A 25 0.62 2.62 8.93
CA ILE A 25 0.34 2.31 7.55
C ILE A 25 0.23 0.80 7.34
N SER A 26 -0.67 0.39 6.44
CA SER A 26 -0.64 -0.95 5.86
C SER A 26 -0.47 -0.87 4.35
N VAL A 27 0.27 -1.83 3.81
CA VAL A 27 0.54 -1.97 2.39
C VAL A 27 -0.21 -3.17 1.85
N LEU A 28 -1.05 -2.97 0.83
CA LEU A 28 -1.60 -4.01 -0.01
C LEU A 28 -0.86 -3.92 -1.35
N GLY A 29 0.07 -4.85 -1.61
CA GLY A 29 1.01 -4.70 -2.70
C GLY A 29 1.25 -5.95 -3.54
N ASP A 30 2.00 -5.75 -4.62
CA ASP A 30 2.61 -6.79 -5.44
C ASP A 30 4.11 -6.94 -5.16
N SER A 31 4.88 -7.43 -6.15
CA SER A 31 6.35 -7.62 -6.04
C SER A 31 7.12 -6.35 -5.69
N TYR A 32 6.63 -5.16 -6.04
CA TYR A 32 7.30 -3.88 -5.75
C TYR A 32 7.34 -3.55 -4.26
N SER A 33 6.52 -4.23 -3.47
CA SER A 33 6.39 -3.99 -2.03
C SER A 33 6.82 -5.18 -1.17
N THR A 34 7.16 -6.33 -1.78
CA THR A 34 7.62 -7.50 -1.03
C THR A 34 9.05 -7.33 -0.52
N TYR A 35 9.32 -7.83 0.67
CA TYR A 35 10.65 -8.10 1.18
C TYR A 35 10.57 -9.32 2.10
N GLU A 36 11.57 -10.21 2.03
CA GLU A 36 11.60 -11.44 2.82
C GLU A 36 11.46 -11.15 4.31
N CYS A 37 10.74 -11.98 5.03
CA CYS A 37 10.40 -11.82 6.46
C CYS A 37 9.50 -10.62 6.81
N TYR A 38 9.11 -9.77 5.85
CA TYR A 38 8.24 -8.60 6.07
C TYR A 38 6.86 -8.71 5.42
N ILE A 39 6.56 -9.88 4.86
CA ILE A 39 5.26 -10.24 4.30
C ILE A 39 4.77 -11.54 4.95
N PRO A 40 3.49 -11.93 4.84
CA PRO A 40 2.99 -13.18 5.40
C PRO A 40 3.81 -14.40 4.96
N ALA A 41 4.02 -15.34 5.90
CA ALA A 41 4.75 -16.56 5.62
C ALA A 41 4.11 -17.35 4.46
N GLY A 42 4.93 -17.89 3.57
CA GLY A 42 4.49 -18.63 2.39
C GLY A 42 4.10 -17.76 1.18
N TYR A 43 4.09 -16.44 1.32
CA TYR A 43 3.86 -15.56 0.18
C TYR A 43 5.09 -15.48 -0.72
N ALA A 44 4.86 -15.38 -2.02
CA ALA A 44 5.95 -15.20 -2.98
C ALA A 44 6.58 -13.80 -2.84
N VAL A 45 7.92 -13.78 -2.85
CA VAL A 45 8.73 -12.58 -2.60
C VAL A 45 9.59 -12.26 -3.83
N TRP A 46 9.93 -10.96 -4.02
CA TRP A 46 10.89 -10.52 -5.04
C TRP A 46 12.23 -10.14 -4.43
N TYR A 47 12.26 -9.33 -3.37
CA TYR A 47 13.48 -8.90 -2.69
C TYR A 47 13.77 -9.85 -1.54
N HIS A 48 14.82 -10.67 -1.67
CA HIS A 48 15.15 -11.76 -0.72
C HIS A 48 16.64 -12.08 -0.73
N GLU A 49 17.07 -12.80 0.30
CA GLU A 49 18.38 -13.43 0.34
C GLU A 49 18.37 -14.82 -0.34
N PRO A 50 19.50 -15.27 -0.95
CA PRO A 50 20.72 -14.50 -1.18
C PRO A 50 20.49 -13.40 -2.22
N TYR A 51 21.19 -12.27 -2.03
CA TYR A 51 21.14 -11.14 -2.95
C TYR A 51 21.51 -11.53 -4.38
N GLN A 52 20.72 -11.06 -5.34
CA GLN A 52 20.90 -11.34 -6.78
C GLN A 52 21.22 -10.04 -7.53
N PRO A 53 22.52 -9.68 -7.67
CA PRO A 53 22.90 -8.38 -8.23
C PRO A 53 22.46 -8.17 -9.67
N GLU A 54 22.22 -9.22 -10.44
CA GLU A 54 21.70 -9.12 -11.81
C GLU A 54 20.23 -8.68 -11.84
N ARG A 55 19.48 -8.89 -10.75
CA ARG A 55 18.04 -8.60 -10.66
C ARG A 55 17.72 -7.30 -9.96
N THR A 56 18.49 -6.96 -8.92
CA THR A 56 18.21 -5.79 -8.08
C THR A 56 19.49 -5.29 -7.43
N ASP A 57 19.48 -4.06 -6.95
CA ASP A 57 20.48 -3.48 -6.05
C ASP A 57 19.89 -3.13 -4.68
N VAL A 58 18.63 -3.52 -4.45
CA VAL A 58 18.01 -3.45 -3.13
C VAL A 58 18.49 -4.65 -2.32
N THR A 59 19.37 -4.40 -1.36
CA THR A 59 20.06 -5.42 -0.57
C THR A 59 19.59 -5.49 0.88
N ASP A 60 18.77 -4.53 1.32
CA ASP A 60 18.30 -4.43 2.70
C ASP A 60 16.88 -3.87 2.74
N VAL A 61 16.11 -4.30 3.72
CA VAL A 61 14.72 -3.85 3.92
C VAL A 61 14.60 -2.35 4.10
N THR A 62 15.60 -1.70 4.69
CA THR A 62 15.63 -0.25 4.90
C THR A 62 15.65 0.55 3.61
N GLN A 63 15.99 -0.08 2.50
CA GLN A 63 15.96 0.52 1.16
C GLN A 63 14.59 0.42 0.48
N THR A 64 13.63 -0.35 1.02
CA THR A 64 12.29 -0.46 0.45
C THR A 64 11.52 0.85 0.58
N TRP A 65 10.67 1.15 -0.41
CA TRP A 65 9.92 2.41 -0.46
C TRP A 65 9.03 2.64 0.78
N TRP A 66 8.41 1.58 1.30
CA TRP A 66 7.53 1.68 2.46
C TRP A 66 8.32 1.85 3.77
N HIS A 67 9.51 1.25 3.89
CA HIS A 67 10.40 1.48 5.03
C HIS A 67 10.91 2.92 5.04
N LEU A 68 11.41 3.40 3.89
CA LEU A 68 11.86 4.79 3.71
C LEU A 68 10.72 5.79 4.01
N LEU A 69 9.49 5.49 3.58
CA LEU A 69 8.31 6.30 3.90
C LEU A 69 8.07 6.34 5.42
N CYS A 70 8.11 5.18 6.08
CA CYS A 70 7.93 5.08 7.53
C CYS A 70 8.98 5.93 8.27
N GLN A 71 10.24 5.82 7.90
CA GLN A 71 11.32 6.62 8.49
C GLN A 71 11.08 8.12 8.28
N LYS A 72 10.81 8.53 7.05
CA LYS A 72 10.66 9.95 6.68
C LYS A 72 9.46 10.62 7.36
N ARG A 73 8.34 9.91 7.53
CA ARG A 73 7.10 10.45 8.09
C ARG A 73 6.87 10.09 9.55
N GLY A 74 7.75 9.30 10.15
CA GLY A 74 7.56 8.78 11.50
C GLY A 74 6.38 7.82 11.60
N PHE A 75 5.96 7.17 10.51
CA PHE A 75 4.89 6.19 10.54
C PHE A 75 5.35 4.86 11.14
N LYS A 76 4.38 4.06 11.61
CA LYS A 76 4.58 2.67 11.98
C LYS A 76 4.00 1.76 10.90
N LEU A 77 4.74 0.76 10.44
CA LEU A 77 4.18 -0.30 9.63
C LEU A 77 3.28 -1.17 10.51
N ASP A 78 2.00 -1.30 10.14
CA ASP A 78 1.06 -2.23 10.77
C ASP A 78 1.12 -3.59 10.05
N THR A 79 0.84 -3.60 8.76
CA THR A 79 0.86 -4.82 7.96
C THR A 79 1.42 -4.54 6.56
N ASN A 80 2.34 -5.39 6.09
CA ASN A 80 2.70 -5.46 4.68
C ASN A 80 2.12 -6.75 4.08
N ASN A 81 0.94 -6.64 3.46
CA ASN A 81 0.28 -7.74 2.78
C ASN A 81 0.54 -7.67 1.28
N SER A 82 1.80 -7.91 0.90
CA SER A 82 2.23 -7.89 -0.50
C SER A 82 2.55 -9.30 -0.99
N TYR A 83 2.26 -9.60 -2.27
CA TYR A 83 2.47 -10.90 -2.88
C TYR A 83 3.04 -10.74 -4.29
N ARG A 84 4.22 -11.28 -4.57
CA ARG A 84 4.86 -11.21 -5.90
C ARG A 84 3.97 -11.80 -6.98
N GLY A 85 3.76 -11.05 -8.07
CA GLY A 85 2.98 -11.46 -9.22
C GLY A 85 1.47 -11.35 -9.03
N ALA A 86 0.99 -10.87 -7.88
CA ALA A 86 -0.44 -10.71 -7.63
C ALA A 86 -1.06 -9.64 -8.51
N THR A 87 -2.26 -9.93 -9.01
CA THR A 87 -3.14 -9.03 -9.75
C THR A 87 -4.22 -8.44 -8.83
N ILE A 88 -4.79 -7.31 -9.20
CA ILE A 88 -5.96 -6.76 -8.51
C ILE A 88 -7.16 -7.68 -8.71
N CYS A 89 -7.46 -8.03 -9.96
CA CYS A 89 -8.51 -9.00 -10.31
C CYS A 89 -8.03 -10.46 -10.11
N ASN A 90 -8.94 -11.41 -10.23
CA ASN A 90 -8.65 -12.81 -9.98
C ASN A 90 -7.81 -13.50 -11.08
N PRO A 91 -7.91 -13.19 -12.38
CA PRO A 91 -7.02 -13.78 -13.36
C PRO A 91 -5.61 -13.18 -13.28
N GLY A 92 -4.61 -14.01 -13.56
CA GLY A 92 -3.21 -13.63 -13.64
C GLY A 92 -2.57 -14.03 -14.98
N TYR A 93 -1.26 -14.24 -14.95
CA TYR A 93 -0.49 -14.59 -16.13
C TYR A 93 -1.00 -15.85 -16.83
N GLY A 94 -1.18 -15.75 -18.17
CA GLY A 94 -1.69 -16.84 -18.99
C GLY A 94 -3.13 -17.21 -18.67
N GLY A 95 -3.92 -16.29 -18.12
CA GLY A 95 -5.34 -16.51 -17.76
C GLY A 95 -5.55 -17.44 -16.58
N LYS A 96 -4.50 -17.75 -15.82
CA LYS A 96 -4.59 -18.60 -14.63
C LYS A 96 -5.40 -17.90 -13.54
N ASP A 97 -6.13 -18.68 -12.76
CA ASP A 97 -6.84 -18.19 -11.58
C ASP A 97 -5.84 -17.87 -10.44
N PHE A 98 -5.80 -16.60 -10.03
CA PHE A 98 -5.01 -16.08 -8.94
C PHE A 98 -5.89 -15.59 -7.76
N THR A 99 -7.11 -16.11 -7.67
CA THR A 99 -8.05 -15.76 -6.58
C THR A 99 -7.42 -15.91 -5.20
N ASP A 100 -6.57 -16.94 -5.01
CA ASP A 100 -5.86 -17.21 -3.74
C ASP A 100 -4.93 -16.10 -3.30
N ARG A 101 -4.46 -15.25 -4.23
CA ARG A 101 -3.44 -14.22 -4.01
C ARG A 101 -3.82 -12.84 -4.54
N SER A 102 -4.99 -12.67 -5.15
CA SER A 102 -5.45 -11.38 -5.69
C SER A 102 -5.55 -10.31 -4.61
N PHE A 103 -5.46 -9.04 -4.99
CA PHE A 103 -5.65 -7.94 -4.04
C PHE A 103 -7.02 -7.99 -3.39
N ILE A 104 -8.04 -8.39 -4.14
CA ILE A 104 -9.43 -8.53 -3.63
C ILE A 104 -9.46 -9.48 -2.43
N THR A 105 -8.85 -10.65 -2.55
CA THR A 105 -8.87 -11.68 -1.48
C THR A 105 -8.09 -11.23 -0.26
N ARG A 106 -6.97 -10.52 -0.46
CA ARG A 106 -6.10 -10.05 0.62
C ARG A 106 -6.54 -8.75 1.29
N ALA A 107 -7.49 -8.04 0.70
CA ALA A 107 -7.96 -6.72 1.16
C ALA A 107 -8.49 -6.71 2.61
N SER A 108 -8.99 -7.84 3.12
CA SER A 108 -9.49 -7.96 4.50
C SER A 108 -8.40 -8.14 5.57
N GLN A 109 -7.15 -8.33 5.15
CA GLN A 109 -6.03 -8.74 6.01
C GLN A 109 -5.02 -7.61 6.23
N LEU A 110 -5.49 -6.40 6.49
CA LEU A 110 -4.65 -5.20 6.59
C LEU A 110 -4.56 -4.64 8.02
N GLY A 111 -4.97 -5.40 9.03
CA GLY A 111 -4.96 -4.92 10.42
C GLY A 111 -5.92 -3.75 10.65
N CYS A 112 -5.48 -2.78 11.43
CA CYS A 112 -6.25 -1.58 11.77
C CYS A 112 -5.39 -0.30 11.58
N PRO A 113 -4.93 -0.01 10.36
CA PRO A 113 -4.04 1.11 10.09
C PRO A 113 -4.79 2.45 10.02
N ASP A 114 -4.06 3.54 10.20
CA ASP A 114 -4.54 4.90 9.91
C ASP A 114 -4.48 5.21 8.41
N ILE A 115 -3.63 4.50 7.64
CA ILE A 115 -3.45 4.68 6.20
C ILE A 115 -3.30 3.33 5.51
N ILE A 116 -4.03 3.11 4.41
CA ILE A 116 -3.82 1.98 3.50
C ILE A 116 -3.20 2.49 2.21
N LEU A 117 -2.11 1.84 1.80
CA LEU A 117 -1.39 2.10 0.56
C LEU A 117 -1.56 0.88 -0.37
N VAL A 118 -2.33 1.03 -1.44
CA VAL A 118 -2.58 -0.01 -2.44
C VAL A 118 -1.65 0.23 -3.61
N PHE A 119 -0.61 -0.60 -3.75
CA PHE A 119 0.34 -0.49 -4.85
C PHE A 119 0.22 -1.71 -5.76
N GLY A 120 -0.59 -1.59 -6.82
CA GLY A 120 -0.94 -2.68 -7.72
C GLY A 120 -1.34 -2.21 -9.11
N GLY A 121 -1.85 -3.16 -9.92
CA GLY A 121 -2.20 -2.95 -11.31
C GLY A 121 -1.05 -3.22 -12.29
N THR A 122 0.18 -3.32 -11.82
CA THR A 122 1.34 -3.65 -12.65
C THR A 122 1.20 -5.03 -13.28
N ASN A 123 0.87 -6.03 -12.47
CA ASN A 123 0.69 -7.40 -12.97
C ASN A 123 -0.58 -7.53 -13.83
N ASP A 124 -1.64 -6.79 -13.53
CA ASP A 124 -2.83 -6.74 -14.38
C ASP A 124 -2.49 -6.21 -15.79
N SER A 125 -1.68 -5.15 -15.85
CA SER A 125 -1.17 -4.59 -17.10
C SER A 125 -0.27 -5.58 -17.85
N TRP A 126 0.69 -6.20 -17.19
CA TRP A 126 1.67 -7.11 -17.79
C TRP A 126 1.06 -8.45 -18.21
N ALA A 127 0.15 -9.00 -17.41
CA ALA A 127 -0.54 -10.24 -17.71
C ALA A 127 -1.64 -10.07 -18.78
N ASN A 128 -1.93 -8.83 -19.21
CA ASN A 128 -2.99 -8.55 -20.16
C ASN A 128 -4.34 -9.13 -19.74
N VAL A 129 -4.70 -8.92 -18.47
CA VAL A 129 -5.96 -9.45 -17.92
C VAL A 129 -7.18 -8.86 -18.65
N PRO A 130 -8.33 -9.56 -18.68
CA PRO A 130 -9.56 -9.01 -19.22
C PRO A 130 -9.94 -7.70 -18.53
N LEU A 131 -10.27 -6.65 -19.29
CA LEU A 131 -10.67 -5.37 -18.73
C LEU A 131 -12.09 -5.38 -18.18
N GLY A 132 -13.03 -6.01 -18.90
CA GLY A 132 -14.46 -5.99 -18.59
C GLY A 132 -15.09 -4.60 -18.66
N GLU A 133 -16.39 -4.53 -18.38
CA GLU A 133 -17.12 -3.27 -18.29
C GLU A 133 -17.00 -2.69 -16.87
N MET A 134 -16.95 -1.37 -16.77
CA MET A 134 -16.92 -0.71 -15.45
C MET A 134 -18.22 -0.98 -14.69
N LYS A 135 -18.10 -1.37 -13.43
CA LYS A 135 -19.24 -1.70 -12.57
C LYS A 135 -19.00 -1.16 -11.16
N HIS A 136 -20.00 -0.50 -10.62
CA HIS A 136 -19.87 0.11 -9.29
C HIS A 136 -20.74 -0.56 -8.23
N GLU A 137 -21.74 -1.37 -8.62
CA GLU A 137 -22.66 -2.05 -7.72
C GLU A 137 -23.07 -3.42 -8.28
N GLY A 138 -23.71 -4.26 -7.44
CA GLY A 138 -24.24 -5.55 -7.85
C GLY A 138 -23.16 -6.50 -8.41
N TYR A 139 -21.97 -6.49 -7.83
CA TYR A 139 -20.87 -7.36 -8.27
C TYR A 139 -21.22 -8.83 -8.08
N THR A 140 -20.94 -9.63 -9.08
CA THR A 140 -20.94 -11.10 -9.04
C THR A 140 -19.52 -11.61 -8.89
N ALA A 141 -19.35 -12.88 -8.54
CA ALA A 141 -18.02 -13.50 -8.50
C ALA A 141 -17.33 -13.45 -9.88
N GLN A 142 -18.09 -13.57 -10.97
CA GLN A 142 -17.56 -13.53 -12.34
C GLN A 142 -17.03 -12.13 -12.71
N ASP A 143 -17.65 -11.06 -12.22
CA ASP A 143 -17.16 -9.69 -12.46
C ASP A 143 -15.73 -9.49 -11.95
N LEU A 144 -15.36 -10.19 -10.88
CA LEU A 144 -14.02 -10.09 -10.28
C LEU A 144 -12.92 -10.76 -11.11
N PHE A 145 -13.31 -11.44 -12.19
CA PHE A 145 -12.39 -11.97 -13.21
C PHE A 145 -12.09 -10.96 -14.33
N SER A 146 -12.43 -9.69 -14.13
CA SER A 146 -12.10 -8.57 -15.02
C SER A 146 -11.62 -7.37 -14.21
N PHE A 147 -10.68 -6.59 -14.76
CA PHE A 147 -9.98 -5.54 -14.03
C PHE A 147 -10.89 -4.41 -13.57
N ARG A 148 -11.71 -3.83 -14.48
CA ARG A 148 -12.53 -2.66 -14.18
C ARG A 148 -13.51 -2.88 -13.02
N PRO A 149 -14.35 -3.96 -13.02
CA PRO A 149 -15.20 -4.21 -11.87
C PRO A 149 -14.41 -4.60 -10.63
N ALA A 150 -13.26 -5.30 -10.78
CA ALA A 150 -12.43 -5.70 -9.65
C ALA A 150 -11.78 -4.51 -8.92
N VAL A 151 -11.22 -3.54 -9.65
CA VAL A 151 -10.61 -2.35 -9.03
C VAL A 151 -11.67 -1.47 -8.35
N SER A 152 -12.85 -1.34 -8.96
CA SER A 152 -13.98 -0.63 -8.36
C SER A 152 -14.50 -1.34 -7.09
N TYR A 153 -14.63 -2.67 -7.14
CA TYR A 153 -14.94 -3.46 -5.96
C TYR A 153 -13.92 -3.26 -4.83
N LEU A 154 -12.63 -3.34 -5.16
CA LEU A 154 -11.54 -3.18 -4.19
C LEU A 154 -11.57 -1.80 -3.52
N ALA A 155 -11.70 -0.72 -4.30
CA ALA A 155 -11.79 0.64 -3.78
C ALA A 155 -12.99 0.81 -2.84
N ARG A 156 -14.17 0.35 -3.28
CA ARG A 156 -15.38 0.34 -2.44
C ARG A 156 -15.19 -0.46 -1.16
N TYR A 157 -14.63 -1.67 -1.27
CA TYR A 157 -14.42 -2.55 -0.13
C TYR A 157 -13.53 -1.89 0.93
N LEU A 158 -12.37 -1.36 0.51
CA LEU A 158 -11.41 -0.75 1.43
C LEU A 158 -12.01 0.47 2.14
N VAL A 159 -12.63 1.38 1.41
CA VAL A 159 -13.23 2.60 2.00
C VAL A 159 -14.37 2.25 2.97
N LYS A 160 -15.19 1.25 2.65
CA LYS A 160 -16.30 0.85 3.54
C LYS A 160 -15.84 0.00 4.73
N ARG A 161 -14.83 -0.86 4.53
CA ARG A 161 -14.32 -1.76 5.57
C ARG A 161 -13.46 -1.04 6.61
N TYR A 162 -12.79 0.04 6.19
CA TYR A 162 -11.85 0.82 7.00
C TYR A 162 -12.30 2.30 7.09
N PRO A 163 -13.43 2.61 7.75
CA PRO A 163 -14.08 3.93 7.65
C PRO A 163 -13.28 5.11 8.20
N ASN A 164 -12.31 4.85 9.09
CA ASN A 164 -11.45 5.88 9.69
C ASN A 164 -10.01 5.85 9.12
N THR A 165 -9.82 5.24 7.96
CA THR A 165 -8.53 5.02 7.34
C THR A 165 -8.45 5.78 6.03
N ASP A 166 -7.36 6.50 5.81
CA ASP A 166 -7.07 7.11 4.51
C ASP A 166 -6.63 6.01 3.52
N VAL A 167 -7.34 5.86 2.41
CA VAL A 167 -7.01 4.87 1.37
C VAL A 167 -6.39 5.55 0.17
N TYR A 168 -5.16 5.16 -0.19
CA TYR A 168 -4.44 5.65 -1.36
C TYR A 168 -4.13 4.51 -2.32
N PHE A 169 -4.48 4.68 -3.58
CA PHE A 169 -4.00 3.84 -4.68
C PHE A 169 -2.76 4.47 -5.29
N ILE A 170 -1.75 3.67 -5.56
CA ILE A 170 -0.48 4.09 -6.15
C ILE A 170 -0.37 3.43 -7.52
N LEU A 171 -0.35 4.24 -8.57
CA LEU A 171 -0.13 3.79 -9.94
C LEU A 171 1.35 3.86 -10.29
N ASN A 172 1.86 2.73 -10.77
CA ASN A 172 3.20 2.62 -11.33
C ASN A 172 3.33 3.42 -12.65
N THR A 173 4.55 3.63 -13.09
CA THR A 173 4.87 4.08 -14.46
C THR A 173 4.63 2.95 -15.48
N GLU A 174 4.44 3.30 -16.75
CA GLU A 174 4.39 2.33 -17.88
C GLU A 174 3.23 1.33 -17.83
N LEU A 175 2.14 1.68 -17.16
CA LEU A 175 0.91 0.89 -17.21
C LEU A 175 0.15 1.13 -18.52
N LYS A 176 -0.63 0.15 -18.95
CA LYS A 176 -1.62 0.36 -20.01
C LYS A 176 -2.58 1.48 -19.58
N PRO A 177 -2.91 2.42 -20.47
CA PRO A 177 -3.76 3.56 -20.12
C PRO A 177 -5.09 3.16 -19.47
N GLU A 178 -5.69 2.06 -19.90
CA GLU A 178 -6.97 1.57 -19.41
C GLU A 178 -6.92 1.14 -17.94
N ILE A 179 -5.77 0.63 -17.46
CA ILE A 179 -5.54 0.29 -16.06
C ILE A 179 -5.53 1.57 -15.21
N GLY A 180 -4.80 2.59 -15.65
CA GLY A 180 -4.74 3.88 -14.96
C GLY A 180 -6.11 4.57 -14.91
N GLN A 181 -6.80 4.65 -16.04
CA GLN A 181 -8.13 5.28 -16.16
C GLN A 181 -9.17 4.59 -15.27
N ALA A 182 -9.22 3.26 -15.31
CA ALA A 182 -10.16 2.50 -14.47
C ALA A 182 -9.87 2.66 -12.96
N THR A 183 -8.59 2.71 -12.59
CA THR A 183 -8.20 2.95 -11.19
C THR A 183 -8.58 4.36 -10.74
N GLN A 184 -8.36 5.37 -11.59
CA GLN A 184 -8.77 6.74 -11.32
C GLN A 184 -10.28 6.85 -11.11
N GLU A 185 -11.08 6.30 -12.04
CA GLU A 185 -12.55 6.30 -11.97
C GLU A 185 -13.05 5.61 -10.68
N ALA A 186 -12.45 4.47 -10.33
CA ALA A 186 -12.78 3.76 -9.09
C ALA A 186 -12.46 4.59 -7.84
N CYS A 187 -11.30 5.26 -7.80
CA CYS A 187 -10.91 6.13 -6.68
C CYS A 187 -11.87 7.33 -6.54
N GLU A 188 -12.18 8.01 -7.64
CA GLU A 188 -13.11 9.15 -7.67
C GLU A 188 -14.51 8.72 -7.20
N ARG A 189 -14.99 7.58 -7.68
CA ARG A 189 -16.32 7.06 -7.33
C ARG A 189 -16.46 6.74 -5.85
N TRP A 190 -15.43 6.19 -5.21
CA TRP A 190 -15.50 5.67 -3.85
C TRP A 190 -14.81 6.55 -2.79
N GLY A 191 -14.18 7.64 -3.20
CA GLY A 191 -13.50 8.56 -2.28
C GLY A 191 -12.12 8.08 -1.81
N ALA A 192 -11.51 7.12 -2.51
CA ALA A 192 -10.11 6.79 -2.35
C ALA A 192 -9.23 7.86 -3.04
N LYS A 193 -7.97 7.98 -2.62
CA LYS A 193 -7.03 8.94 -3.17
C LYS A 193 -6.10 8.25 -4.18
N LEU A 194 -5.67 8.96 -5.21
CA LEU A 194 -4.78 8.43 -6.26
C LEU A 194 -3.43 9.13 -6.21
N ILE A 195 -2.36 8.34 -6.31
CA ILE A 195 -0.97 8.79 -6.48
C ILE A 195 -0.45 8.19 -7.77
N THR A 196 -0.15 9.03 -8.76
CA THR A 196 0.46 8.59 -10.02
C THR A 196 1.96 8.86 -9.97
N LEU A 197 2.75 7.80 -9.98
CA LEU A 197 4.21 7.87 -9.94
C LEU A 197 4.79 8.31 -11.28
N LYS A 198 5.96 8.96 -11.22
CA LYS A 198 6.73 9.41 -12.38
C LYS A 198 8.21 9.10 -12.17
N ASP A 199 8.92 8.82 -13.25
CA ASP A 199 10.38 8.69 -13.28
C ASP A 199 10.92 7.72 -12.22
N ILE A 200 10.41 6.49 -12.22
CA ILE A 200 10.84 5.42 -11.33
C ILE A 200 11.91 4.59 -12.02
N SER A 201 13.14 4.66 -11.49
CA SER A 201 14.24 3.81 -11.93
C SER A 201 13.98 2.34 -11.63
N LYS A 202 14.31 1.45 -12.56
CA LYS A 202 14.01 0.01 -12.48
C LYS A 202 15.19 -0.82 -12.97
N LYS A 203 15.35 -1.98 -12.33
CA LYS A 203 16.22 -3.05 -12.77
C LYS A 203 15.38 -4.33 -12.90
N SER A 204 15.54 -5.05 -14.00
CA SER A 204 14.70 -6.25 -14.29
C SER A 204 13.19 -5.99 -14.11
N GLY A 205 12.71 -4.80 -14.53
CA GLY A 205 11.30 -4.40 -14.44
C GLY A 205 10.82 -3.99 -13.04
N HIS A 206 11.67 -4.05 -12.01
CA HIS A 206 11.32 -3.72 -10.62
C HIS A 206 12.10 -2.49 -10.13
N PRO A 207 11.55 -1.70 -9.21
CA PRO A 207 12.27 -0.57 -8.64
C PRO A 207 13.64 -0.99 -8.10
N ASP A 208 14.68 -0.32 -8.56
CA ASP A 208 16.01 -0.38 -7.97
C ASP A 208 16.08 0.52 -6.71
N ALA A 209 17.22 0.61 -6.04
CA ALA A 209 17.36 1.42 -4.84
C ALA A 209 17.02 2.91 -5.09
N ALA A 210 17.35 3.45 -6.26
CA ALA A 210 16.97 4.82 -6.64
C ALA A 210 15.46 4.95 -6.88
N GLY A 211 14.87 3.96 -7.54
CA GLY A 211 13.41 3.86 -7.74
C GLY A 211 12.64 3.76 -6.43
N MET A 212 13.11 2.96 -5.48
CA MET A 212 12.53 2.87 -4.14
C MET A 212 12.51 4.22 -3.42
N GLN A 213 13.62 4.97 -3.49
CA GLN A 213 13.71 6.32 -2.93
C GLN A 213 12.73 7.28 -3.64
N ALA A 214 12.62 7.20 -4.97
CA ALA A 214 11.71 8.03 -5.76
C ALA A 214 10.25 7.78 -5.40
N ILE A 215 9.85 6.51 -5.25
CA ILE A 215 8.51 6.12 -4.78
C ILE A 215 8.26 6.70 -3.39
N ALA A 216 9.16 6.47 -2.43
CA ALA A 216 9.01 6.96 -1.06
C ALA A 216 8.86 8.49 -1.00
N ARG A 217 9.63 9.24 -1.80
CA ARG A 217 9.51 10.71 -1.89
C ARG A 217 8.14 11.15 -2.41
N GLN A 218 7.67 10.55 -3.51
CA GLN A 218 6.40 10.92 -4.15
C GLN A 218 5.21 10.55 -3.26
N VAL A 219 5.20 9.36 -2.68
CA VAL A 219 4.15 8.94 -1.73
C VAL A 219 4.17 9.82 -0.48
N SER A 220 5.35 10.13 0.07
CA SER A 220 5.49 11.02 1.23
C SER A 220 4.94 12.43 1.00
N ALA A 221 5.03 12.94 -0.22
CA ALA A 221 4.49 14.27 -0.58
C ALA A 221 2.96 14.27 -0.71
N ALA A 222 2.37 13.14 -1.11
CA ALA A 222 0.93 13.01 -1.36
C ALA A 222 0.14 12.62 -0.10
N VAL A 223 0.72 11.81 0.79
CA VAL A 223 0.07 11.34 2.02
C VAL A 223 0.04 12.49 3.05
N LYS A 224 -1.16 12.82 3.51
CA LYS A 224 -1.38 13.88 4.52
C LYS A 224 -1.39 13.32 5.92
#